data_0f7cd5ffe8898870c497c03efaff3a90
#
_entry.id   0f7cd5ffe8898870c497c03efaff3a90
#
_cell.length_a   1.000
_cell.length_b   1.000
_cell.length_c   1.000
_cell.angle_alpha   90.00
_cell.angle_beta   90.00
_cell.angle_gamma   90.00
#
_symmetry.space_group_name_H-M   'P 1'
#
loop_
_entity.id
_entity.type
_entity.pdbx_description
1 polymer ?
#
loop_
_entity_poly.entity_id
_entity_poly.type
_entity_poly.pdbx_seq_one_letter_code
_entity_poly.pdbx_strand_id
1 'polypeptide(L)'
;MNIQKVWDAFIKENDNTSFVEMANAVVEQLGGVDEDTILNSLYSCRNANDGYTGFCYFSETSKFWNENKSVIIENMHELADDFGEDLITMIKGFNNFKDDEDITYDAIGKALYAPFDENESRYIYDTFAKYALEEVANRFQYWWYEQDESEFDD
;
A
#
# COMPACT_ATOMS: atom_id res chain seq x y z
N MET A 1 -20.58 8.78 -15.35
CA MET A 1 -19.83 7.55 -15.00
C MET A 1 -20.20 7.11 -13.59
N ASN A 2 -20.39 5.82 -13.39
CA ASN A 2 -20.69 5.27 -12.07
C ASN A 2 -19.41 4.76 -11.40
N ILE A 3 -18.87 5.53 -10.47
CA ILE A 3 -17.58 5.24 -9.81
C ILE A 3 -17.66 3.95 -8.96
N GLN A 4 -18.80 3.66 -8.35
CA GLN A 4 -18.96 2.41 -7.60
C GLN A 4 -18.82 1.18 -8.51
N LYS A 5 -19.37 1.25 -9.72
CA LYS A 5 -19.17 0.17 -10.72
C LYS A 5 -17.71 0.02 -11.12
N VAL A 6 -16.99 1.14 -11.27
CA VAL A 6 -15.56 1.11 -11.59
C VAL A 6 -14.79 0.37 -10.50
N TRP A 7 -15.00 0.76 -9.25
CA TRP A 7 -14.32 0.13 -8.13
C TRP A 7 -14.67 -1.34 -7.98
N ASP A 8 -15.96 -1.68 -8.07
CA ASP A 8 -16.42 -3.06 -7.95
C ASP A 8 -15.83 -3.96 -9.05
N ALA A 9 -15.74 -3.45 -10.27
CA ALA A 9 -15.12 -4.18 -11.39
C ALA A 9 -13.63 -4.40 -11.17
N PHE A 10 -12.92 -3.39 -10.68
CA PHE A 10 -11.50 -3.51 -10.35
C PHE A 10 -11.27 -4.57 -9.26
N ILE A 11 -12.03 -4.51 -8.19
CA ILE A 11 -11.93 -5.48 -7.09
C ILE A 11 -12.21 -6.91 -7.59
N LYS A 12 -13.20 -7.07 -8.46
CA LYS A 12 -13.57 -8.39 -9.02
C LYS A 12 -12.46 -9.01 -9.86
N GLU A 13 -11.62 -8.21 -10.50
CA GLU A 13 -10.47 -8.70 -11.27
C GLU A 13 -9.35 -9.28 -10.40
N ASN A 14 -9.39 -9.05 -9.10
CA ASN A 14 -8.34 -9.47 -8.19
C ASN A 14 -8.79 -10.65 -7.33
N ASP A 15 -8.21 -11.82 -7.58
CA ASP A 15 -8.52 -13.06 -6.83
C ASP A 15 -7.83 -13.13 -5.46
N ASN A 16 -6.85 -12.26 -5.21
CA ASN A 16 -6.08 -12.26 -3.97
C ASN A 16 -6.83 -11.50 -2.88
N THR A 17 -7.33 -12.25 -1.88
CA THR A 17 -8.10 -11.69 -0.76
C THR A 17 -7.34 -10.63 0.03
N SER A 18 -6.05 -10.85 0.31
CA SER A 18 -5.25 -9.88 1.06
C SER A 18 -5.05 -8.58 0.28
N PHE A 19 -4.86 -8.67 -1.03
CA PHE A 19 -4.82 -7.48 -1.88
C PHE A 19 -6.14 -6.70 -1.85
N VAL A 20 -7.27 -7.40 -1.98
CA VAL A 20 -8.60 -6.76 -1.94
C VAL A 20 -8.84 -6.06 -0.60
N GLU A 21 -8.49 -6.68 0.51
CA GLU A 21 -8.60 -6.05 1.83
C GLU A 21 -7.71 -4.82 1.95
N MET A 22 -6.49 -4.89 1.44
CA MET A 22 -5.57 -3.75 1.43
C MET A 22 -6.10 -2.61 0.54
N ALA A 23 -6.61 -2.94 -0.64
CA ALA A 23 -7.17 -1.96 -1.57
C ALA A 23 -8.36 -1.21 -0.96
N ASN A 24 -9.27 -1.92 -0.31
CA ASN A 24 -10.42 -1.31 0.38
C ASN A 24 -9.97 -0.43 1.54
N ALA A 25 -8.96 -0.85 2.29
CA ALA A 25 -8.41 -0.05 3.38
C ALA A 25 -7.76 1.25 2.87
N VAL A 26 -7.03 1.18 1.76
CA VAL A 26 -6.42 2.36 1.13
C VAL A 26 -7.50 3.35 0.68
N VAL A 27 -8.53 2.87 -0.01
CA VAL A 27 -9.62 3.72 -0.49
C VAL A 27 -10.37 4.36 0.67
N GLU A 28 -10.64 3.61 1.74
CA GLU A 28 -11.26 4.16 2.95
C GLU A 28 -10.40 5.27 3.57
N GLN A 29 -9.10 5.07 3.66
CA GLN A 29 -8.16 6.07 4.19
C GLN A 29 -8.12 7.33 3.32
N LEU A 30 -8.28 7.19 2.01
CA LEU A 30 -8.29 8.32 1.06
C LEU A 30 -9.63 9.09 1.05
N GLY A 31 -10.70 8.55 1.63
CA GLY A 31 -11.99 9.23 1.72
C GLY A 31 -13.20 8.44 1.21
N GLY A 32 -12.99 7.24 0.69
CA GLY A 32 -14.06 6.37 0.23
C GLY A 32 -14.13 6.22 -1.28
N VAL A 33 -15.21 5.59 -1.76
CA VAL A 33 -15.40 5.33 -3.20
C VAL A 33 -16.13 6.51 -3.83
N ASP A 34 -15.37 7.49 -4.28
CA ASP A 34 -15.86 8.66 -5.02
C ASP A 34 -14.92 8.97 -6.18
N GLU A 35 -15.32 9.89 -7.04
CA GLU A 35 -14.56 10.25 -8.23
C GLU A 35 -13.18 10.82 -7.89
N ASP A 36 -13.11 11.69 -6.89
CA ASP A 36 -11.85 12.30 -6.46
C ASP A 36 -10.88 11.24 -5.95
N THR A 37 -11.35 10.29 -5.16
CA THR A 37 -10.53 9.21 -4.62
C THR A 37 -10.04 8.27 -5.73
N ILE A 38 -10.94 7.79 -6.57
CA ILE A 38 -10.62 6.76 -7.56
C ILE A 38 -9.83 7.32 -8.73
N LEU A 39 -10.29 8.41 -9.33
CA LEU A 39 -9.68 8.93 -10.55
C LEU A 39 -8.58 9.97 -10.28
N ASN A 40 -8.71 10.78 -9.25
CA ASN A 40 -7.70 11.79 -8.97
C ASN A 40 -6.62 11.31 -8.01
N SER A 41 -6.97 10.53 -7.01
CA SER A 41 -5.97 10.04 -6.07
C SER A 41 -5.28 8.75 -6.54
N LEU A 42 -6.03 7.70 -6.86
CA LEU A 42 -5.41 6.44 -7.30
C LEU A 42 -4.85 6.52 -8.72
N TYR A 43 -5.67 6.96 -9.68
CA TYR A 43 -5.22 6.97 -11.08
C TYR A 43 -4.10 7.98 -11.32
N SER A 44 -4.17 9.15 -10.69
CA SER A 44 -3.16 10.20 -10.88
C SER A 44 -1.95 10.08 -9.95
N CYS A 45 -1.94 9.12 -9.04
CA CYS A 45 -0.83 8.90 -8.11
C CYS A 45 0.36 8.24 -8.82
N ARG A 46 0.88 8.93 -9.87
CA ARG A 46 1.94 8.40 -10.73
C ARG A 46 3.32 8.40 -10.06
N ASN A 47 3.49 9.22 -9.05
CA ASN A 47 4.78 9.46 -8.41
C ASN A 47 4.75 9.16 -6.92
N ALA A 48 4.03 8.13 -6.51
CA ALA A 48 4.12 7.65 -5.13
C ALA A 48 5.59 7.34 -4.75
N ASN A 49 6.42 7.05 -5.77
CA ASN A 49 7.85 6.81 -5.63
C ASN A 49 8.66 8.02 -5.16
N ASP A 50 8.20 9.25 -5.35
CA ASP A 50 8.92 10.42 -4.87
C ASP A 50 8.83 10.58 -3.34
N GLY A 51 8.12 9.70 -2.68
CA GLY A 51 8.02 9.62 -1.23
C GLY A 51 7.10 10.64 -0.61
N TYR A 52 7.02 11.79 -1.18
CA TYR A 52 6.27 12.91 -0.63
C TYR A 52 4.79 12.87 -1.03
N THR A 53 4.52 12.61 -2.30
CA THR A 53 3.16 12.62 -2.84
C THR A 53 2.29 11.53 -2.20
N GLY A 54 2.84 10.34 -1.97
CA GLY A 54 2.12 9.26 -1.32
C GLY A 54 1.67 9.62 0.10
N PHE A 55 2.52 10.27 0.86
CA PHE A 55 2.22 10.63 2.25
C PHE A 55 1.18 11.74 2.39
N CYS A 56 1.02 12.60 1.41
CA CYS A 56 0.04 13.68 1.45
C CYS A 56 -1.39 13.18 1.54
N TYR A 57 -1.65 11.93 1.14
CA TYR A 57 -2.99 11.35 1.14
C TYR A 57 -3.35 10.64 2.45
N PHE A 58 -2.38 10.32 3.29
CA PHE A 58 -2.63 9.62 4.55
C PHE A 58 -2.46 10.56 5.74
N SER A 59 -3.54 10.76 6.50
CA SER A 59 -3.52 11.63 7.68
C SER A 59 -2.93 10.96 8.92
N GLU A 60 -3.06 9.64 9.05
CA GLU A 60 -2.62 8.86 10.21
C GLU A 60 -1.98 7.53 9.79
N THR A 61 -0.72 7.59 9.39
CA THR A 61 0.00 6.42 8.86
C THR A 61 0.20 5.31 9.90
N SER A 62 0.45 5.67 11.15
CA SER A 62 0.60 4.67 12.22
C SER A 62 -0.70 3.92 12.51
N LYS A 63 -1.82 4.61 12.50
CA LYS A 63 -3.13 3.98 12.65
C LYS A 63 -3.43 3.06 11.47
N PHE A 64 -3.21 3.53 10.26
CA PHE A 64 -3.38 2.73 9.06
C PHE A 64 -2.55 1.44 9.11
N TRP A 65 -1.27 1.56 9.47
CA TRP A 65 -0.39 0.40 9.62
C TRP A 65 -0.92 -0.57 10.68
N ASN A 66 -1.24 -0.09 11.87
CA ASN A 66 -1.67 -0.94 12.97
C ASN A 66 -2.96 -1.70 12.68
N GLU A 67 -3.88 -1.08 11.94
CA GLU A 67 -5.16 -1.70 11.57
C GLU A 67 -5.02 -2.69 10.40
N ASN A 68 -4.03 -2.50 9.53
CA ASN A 68 -3.94 -3.24 8.26
C ASN A 68 -2.63 -4.03 8.09
N LYS A 69 -1.79 -4.10 9.11
CA LYS A 69 -0.47 -4.72 9.01
C LYS A 69 -0.49 -6.17 8.51
N SER A 70 -1.49 -6.96 8.88
CA SER A 70 -1.58 -8.35 8.46
C SER A 70 -1.71 -8.48 6.93
N VAL A 71 -2.60 -7.69 6.32
CA VAL A 71 -2.80 -7.73 4.87
C VAL A 71 -1.62 -7.10 4.12
N ILE A 72 -1.00 -6.07 4.70
CA ILE A 72 0.20 -5.46 4.12
C ILE A 72 1.36 -6.46 4.13
N ILE A 73 1.56 -7.18 5.24
CA ILE A 73 2.61 -8.19 5.37
C ILE A 73 2.39 -9.35 4.38
N GLU A 74 1.16 -9.76 4.14
CA GLU A 74 0.86 -10.79 3.14
C GLU A 74 1.25 -10.39 1.71
N ASN A 75 1.32 -9.09 1.44
CA ASN A 75 1.79 -8.55 0.16
C ASN A 75 3.27 -8.15 0.17
N MET A 76 3.98 -8.45 1.23
CA MET A 76 5.33 -7.91 1.50
C MET A 76 6.44 -8.45 0.60
N HIS A 77 6.23 -9.55 -0.11
CA HIS A 77 7.24 -10.02 -1.06
C HIS A 77 7.49 -8.99 -2.18
N GLU A 78 6.45 -8.24 -2.56
CA GLU A 78 6.58 -7.11 -3.47
C GLU A 78 7.17 -5.88 -2.77
N LEU A 79 6.88 -5.73 -1.47
CA LEU A 79 7.44 -4.67 -0.64
C LEU A 79 8.98 -4.67 -0.64
N ALA A 80 9.58 -5.84 -0.46
CA ALA A 80 11.04 -5.95 -0.45
C ALA A 80 11.66 -5.63 -1.81
N ASP A 81 10.99 -6.00 -2.90
CA ASP A 81 11.44 -5.71 -4.25
C ASP A 81 11.30 -4.22 -4.58
N ASP A 82 10.21 -3.59 -4.17
CA ASP A 82 9.91 -2.19 -4.47
C ASP A 82 10.78 -1.21 -3.69
N PHE A 83 11.07 -1.50 -2.42
CA PHE A 83 11.85 -0.63 -1.55
C PHE A 83 13.32 -1.07 -1.43
N GLY A 84 13.65 -2.28 -1.88
CA GLY A 84 15.02 -2.77 -2.02
C GLY A 84 15.86 -2.71 -0.75
N GLU A 85 17.14 -2.41 -0.91
CA GLU A 85 18.12 -2.40 0.16
C GLU A 85 17.83 -1.38 1.26
N ASP A 86 17.18 -0.25 0.94
CA ASP A 86 16.86 0.79 1.91
C ASP A 86 15.89 0.27 2.96
N LEU A 87 14.85 -0.47 2.54
CA LEU A 87 13.91 -1.09 3.47
C LEU A 87 14.59 -2.15 4.33
N ILE A 88 15.41 -2.99 3.71
CA ILE A 88 16.16 -4.04 4.42
C ILE A 88 17.08 -3.41 5.47
N THR A 89 17.81 -2.37 5.10
CA THR A 89 18.72 -1.66 6.01
C THR A 89 17.95 -1.04 7.19
N MET A 90 16.81 -0.44 6.90
CA MET A 90 15.93 0.15 7.92
C MET A 90 15.45 -0.91 8.91
N ILE A 91 14.95 -2.04 8.41
CA ILE A 91 14.44 -3.13 9.25
C ILE A 91 15.58 -3.73 10.10
N LYS A 92 16.76 -3.92 9.54
CA LYS A 92 17.95 -4.39 10.28
C LYS A 92 18.28 -3.48 11.45
N GLY A 93 18.26 -2.17 11.23
CA GLY A 93 18.57 -1.19 12.26
C GLY A 93 17.59 -1.20 13.43
N PHE A 94 16.30 -1.42 13.16
CA PHE A 94 15.25 -1.36 14.17
C PHE A 94 15.01 -2.69 14.91
N ASN A 95 15.32 -3.82 14.31
CA ASN A 95 14.96 -5.14 14.83
C ASN A 95 16.16 -5.99 15.21
N ASN A 96 17.34 -5.40 15.37
CA ASN A 96 18.56 -6.08 15.83
C ASN A 96 18.96 -7.30 15.01
N PHE A 97 18.70 -7.27 13.70
CA PHE A 97 19.23 -8.27 12.79
C PHE A 97 20.76 -8.16 12.75
N LYS A 98 21.42 -9.30 12.69
CA LYS A 98 22.87 -9.33 12.48
C LYS A 98 23.19 -8.95 11.03
N ASP A 99 24.31 -8.26 10.81
CA ASP A 99 24.70 -7.78 9.48
C ASP A 99 24.90 -8.89 8.44
N ASP A 100 25.21 -10.10 8.90
CA ASP A 100 25.47 -11.28 8.06
C ASP A 100 24.27 -12.21 7.93
N GLU A 101 23.12 -11.88 8.53
CA GLU A 101 21.92 -12.69 8.38
C GLU A 101 21.23 -12.42 7.04
N ASP A 102 20.89 -13.52 6.34
CA ASP A 102 20.02 -13.44 5.18
C ASP A 102 18.61 -13.00 5.62
N ILE A 103 18.14 -11.90 5.08
CA ILE A 103 16.78 -11.42 5.39
C ILE A 103 15.82 -12.06 4.39
N THR A 104 14.99 -12.98 4.90
CA THR A 104 13.91 -13.60 4.16
C THR A 104 12.60 -12.82 4.38
N TYR A 105 11.62 -13.03 3.51
CA TYR A 105 10.28 -12.44 3.69
C TYR A 105 9.65 -12.88 5.03
N ASP A 106 9.88 -14.12 5.46
CA ASP A 106 9.42 -14.59 6.77
C ASP A 106 10.05 -13.83 7.92
N ALA A 107 11.35 -13.58 7.87
CA ALA A 107 12.06 -12.83 8.89
C ALA A 107 11.56 -11.37 8.96
N ILE A 108 11.34 -10.75 7.80
CA ILE A 108 10.76 -9.41 7.70
C ILE A 108 9.36 -9.40 8.32
N GLY A 109 8.53 -10.38 7.97
CA GLY A 109 7.18 -10.50 8.50
C GLY A 109 7.15 -10.59 10.02
N LYS A 110 7.99 -11.44 10.61
CA LYS A 110 8.10 -11.58 12.07
C LYS A 110 8.57 -10.29 12.73
N ALA A 111 9.56 -9.63 12.14
CA ALA A 111 10.07 -8.36 12.65
C ALA A 111 8.98 -7.27 12.65
N LEU A 112 8.15 -7.22 11.61
CA LEU A 112 7.09 -6.22 11.48
C LEU A 112 5.92 -6.42 12.45
N TYR A 113 5.75 -7.59 13.02
CA TYR A 113 4.78 -7.82 14.08
C TYR A 113 5.30 -7.36 15.45
N ALA A 114 6.62 -7.19 15.61
CA ALA A 114 7.17 -6.67 16.85
C ALA A 114 6.76 -5.20 17.05
N PRO A 115 6.50 -4.76 18.28
CA PRO A 115 6.17 -3.36 18.52
C PRO A 115 7.38 -2.47 18.24
N PHE A 116 7.14 -1.37 17.54
CA PHE A 116 8.14 -0.34 17.29
C PHE A 116 8.01 0.77 18.33
N ASP A 117 9.13 1.39 18.70
CA ASP A 117 9.13 2.60 19.51
C ASP A 117 8.47 3.75 18.71
N GLU A 118 7.52 4.47 19.31
CA GLU A 118 6.75 5.52 18.65
C GLU A 118 7.62 6.63 18.05
N ASN A 119 8.75 6.95 18.66
CA ASN A 119 9.64 7.99 18.18
C ASN A 119 10.49 7.57 16.98
N GLU A 120 10.78 6.27 16.85
CA GLU A 120 11.59 5.71 15.77
C GLU A 120 10.72 5.14 14.64
N SER A 121 9.45 4.89 14.90
CA SER A 121 8.57 4.11 14.03
C SER A 121 7.84 4.93 12.96
N ARG A 122 7.77 6.26 13.10
CA ARG A 122 7.03 7.09 12.15
C ARG A 122 7.49 6.90 10.70
N TYR A 123 8.78 6.85 10.47
CA TYR A 123 9.33 6.63 9.15
C TYR A 123 8.93 5.25 8.58
N ILE A 124 8.88 4.24 9.45
CA ILE A 124 8.45 2.89 9.08
C ILE A 124 6.96 2.89 8.70
N TYR A 125 6.12 3.50 9.51
CA TYR A 125 4.68 3.60 9.23
C TYR A 125 4.42 4.35 7.92
N ASP A 126 5.12 5.44 7.69
CA ASP A 126 5.01 6.21 6.45
C ASP A 126 5.44 5.36 5.25
N THR A 127 6.50 4.57 5.38
CA THR A 127 6.98 3.69 4.32
C THR A 127 5.95 2.62 3.97
N PHE A 128 5.32 2.00 4.97
CA PHE A 128 4.31 0.97 4.71
C PHE A 128 3.00 1.54 4.19
N ALA A 129 2.58 2.71 4.66
CA ALA A 129 1.43 3.41 4.10
C ALA A 129 1.68 3.77 2.63
N LYS A 130 2.87 4.27 2.31
CA LYS A 130 3.30 4.54 0.94
C LYS A 130 3.28 3.28 0.09
N TYR A 131 3.85 2.18 0.58
CA TYR A 131 3.83 0.91 -0.14
C TYR A 131 2.40 0.48 -0.48
N ALA A 132 1.50 0.50 0.49
CA ALA A 132 0.11 0.09 0.27
C ALA A 132 -0.55 0.96 -0.81
N LEU A 133 -0.37 2.28 -0.72
CA LEU A 133 -0.91 3.19 -1.72
C LEU A 133 -0.32 2.93 -3.12
N GLU A 134 1.00 2.75 -3.23
CA GLU A 134 1.66 2.46 -4.51
C GLU A 134 1.16 1.17 -5.14
N GLU A 135 1.07 0.12 -4.35
CA GLU A 135 0.62 -1.20 -4.84
C GLU A 135 -0.79 -1.10 -5.42
N VAL A 136 -1.70 -0.49 -4.68
CA VAL A 136 -3.09 -0.32 -5.13
C VAL A 136 -3.18 0.63 -6.31
N ALA A 137 -2.49 1.76 -6.26
CA ALA A 137 -2.52 2.77 -7.32
C ALA A 137 -1.95 2.21 -8.63
N ASN A 138 -0.82 1.50 -8.58
CA ASN A 138 -0.21 0.91 -9.77
C ASN A 138 -1.13 -0.12 -10.43
N ARG A 139 -1.70 -1.03 -9.65
CA ARG A 139 -2.62 -2.04 -10.19
C ARG A 139 -3.89 -1.39 -10.76
N PHE A 140 -4.43 -0.39 -10.08
CA PHE A 140 -5.60 0.32 -10.57
C PHE A 140 -5.29 1.06 -11.88
N GLN A 141 -4.17 1.78 -11.97
CA GLN A 141 -3.78 2.52 -13.16
C GLN A 141 -3.63 1.60 -14.37
N TYR A 142 -2.94 0.47 -14.24
CA TYR A 142 -2.78 -0.50 -15.32
C TYR A 142 -4.11 -1.07 -15.76
N TRP A 143 -4.96 -1.45 -14.83
CA TRP A 143 -6.29 -1.99 -15.12
C TRP A 143 -7.18 -0.96 -15.80
N TRP A 144 -7.24 0.27 -15.24
CA TRP A 144 -8.11 1.34 -15.75
C TRP A 144 -7.73 1.78 -17.17
N TYR A 145 -6.45 1.82 -17.46
CA TYR A 145 -5.95 2.18 -18.78
C TYR A 145 -6.52 1.30 -19.90
N GLU A 146 -6.81 0.03 -19.61
CA GLU A 146 -7.34 -0.93 -20.57
C GLU A 146 -8.87 -0.96 -20.64
N GLN A 147 -9.56 -0.19 -19.79
CA GLN A 147 -11.02 -0.20 -19.74
C GLN A 147 -11.64 0.79 -20.74
N ASP A 148 -12.86 0.44 -21.21
CA ASP A 148 -13.72 1.37 -21.95
C ASP A 148 -14.62 2.10 -20.95
N GLU A 149 -14.44 3.41 -20.80
CA GLU A 149 -15.19 4.22 -19.85
C GLU A 149 -16.71 4.13 -20.05
N SER A 150 -17.16 3.91 -21.29
CA SER A 150 -18.59 3.81 -21.61
C SER A 150 -19.28 2.61 -20.92
N GLU A 151 -18.53 1.57 -20.57
CA GLU A 151 -19.08 0.40 -19.84
C GLU A 151 -19.50 0.76 -18.41
N PHE A 152 -19.03 1.88 -17.88
CA PHE A 152 -19.32 2.32 -16.52
C PHE A 152 -20.32 3.48 -16.46
N ASP A 153 -20.98 3.77 -17.57
CA ASP A 153 -22.06 4.74 -17.58
C ASP A 153 -23.31 4.20 -16.86
N ASP A 154 -24.06 5.09 -16.27
CA ASP A 154 -25.31 4.76 -15.59
C ASP A 154 -26.42 4.29 -16.57
#